data_539a99b6593c5bb7fa3e55f7d3f23a17
#
_entry.id   539a99b6593c5bb7fa3e55f7d3f23a17
#
_cell.length_a   1.000
_cell.length_b   1.000
_cell.length_c   1.000
_cell.angle_alpha   90.00
_cell.angle_beta   90.00
_cell.angle_gamma   90.00
#
_symmetry.space_group_name_H-M   'P 1'
#
loop_
_entity.id
_entity.type
_entity.pdbx_description
1 polymer ?
#
loop_
_entity_poly.entity_id
_entity_poly.type
_entity_poly.pdbx_seq_one_letter_code
_entity_poly.pdbx_strand_id
1 'polypeptide(L)'
;CAPTVTEKAASLKPSARGEYEITDLNRLYLDEGTLKVELFGRGFAWLDTGNCDSLLEASNFVATIQNRQGFRVSCIEEIAWRKGWIDVDQLYRLGEQLGKTEYGKYLMELAESKR
;
A
#
# COMPACT_ATOMS: atom_id res chain seq x y z
N CYS A 1 -4.64 -11.90 5.34
CA CYS A 1 -5.94 -12.45 5.79
C CYS A 1 -5.82 -13.97 5.91
N ALA A 2 -6.55 -14.58 6.87
CA ALA A 2 -6.60 -16.02 7.04
C ALA A 2 -7.37 -16.67 5.87
N PRO A 3 -7.13 -17.95 5.53
CA PRO A 3 -7.85 -18.63 4.45
C PRO A 3 -9.38 -18.63 4.61
N THR A 4 -9.87 -18.54 5.84
CA THR A 4 -11.30 -18.54 6.19
C THR A 4 -11.98 -17.17 6.07
N VAL A 5 -11.29 -16.14 5.60
CA VAL A 5 -11.83 -14.77 5.57
C VAL A 5 -13.06 -14.63 4.68
N THR A 6 -13.11 -15.34 3.56
CA THR A 6 -14.24 -15.28 2.62
C THR A 6 -15.51 -15.90 3.22
N GLU A 7 -15.36 -17.03 3.92
CA GLU A 7 -16.48 -17.71 4.60
C GLU A 7 -17.04 -16.85 5.73
N LYS A 8 -16.16 -16.25 6.55
CA LYS A 8 -16.54 -15.34 7.64
C LYS A 8 -17.22 -14.07 7.11
N ALA A 9 -16.65 -13.46 6.07
CA ALA A 9 -17.24 -12.28 5.45
C ALA A 9 -18.64 -12.57 4.88
N ALA A 10 -18.83 -13.73 4.25
CA ALA A 10 -20.13 -14.18 3.75
C ALA A 10 -21.18 -14.41 4.87
N SER A 11 -20.76 -14.68 6.10
CA SER A 11 -21.65 -14.88 7.25
C SER A 11 -22.09 -13.59 7.92
N LEU A 12 -21.46 -12.44 7.60
CA LEU A 12 -21.80 -11.15 8.19
C LEU A 12 -23.17 -10.67 7.73
N LYS A 13 -23.76 -9.81 8.53
CA LYS A 13 -24.97 -9.06 8.18
C LYS A 13 -24.63 -7.58 8.02
N PRO A 14 -25.31 -6.88 7.14
CA PRO A 14 -25.14 -5.42 7.02
C PRO A 14 -25.42 -4.72 8.35
N SER A 15 -24.61 -3.69 8.65
CA SER A 15 -24.81 -2.81 9.79
C SER A 15 -26.07 -1.95 9.65
N ALA A 16 -26.37 -1.12 10.66
CA ALA A 16 -27.46 -0.14 10.59
C ALA A 16 -27.30 0.87 9.42
N ARG A 17 -26.09 1.02 8.88
CA ARG A 17 -25.80 1.84 7.68
C ARG A 17 -26.02 1.09 6.37
N GLY A 18 -26.36 -0.19 6.42
CA GLY A 18 -26.52 -1.05 5.23
C GLY A 18 -25.20 -1.57 4.66
N GLU A 19 -24.08 -1.43 5.36
CA GLU A 19 -22.73 -1.81 4.93
C GLU A 19 -22.21 -3.03 5.70
N TYR A 20 -21.36 -3.83 5.06
CA TYR A 20 -20.60 -4.88 5.71
C TYR A 20 -19.36 -4.28 6.37
N GLU A 21 -19.27 -4.39 7.69
CA GLU A 21 -18.21 -3.74 8.46
C GLU A 21 -17.00 -4.63 8.65
N ILE A 22 -15.82 -4.13 8.34
CA ILE A 22 -14.57 -4.84 8.60
C ILE A 22 -14.37 -5.09 10.11
N THR A 23 -14.91 -4.22 10.95
CA THR A 23 -14.87 -4.36 12.41
C THR A 23 -15.60 -5.60 12.89
N ASP A 24 -16.75 -5.94 12.27
CA ASP A 24 -17.50 -7.13 12.63
C ASP A 24 -16.75 -8.41 12.17
N LEU A 25 -16.07 -8.36 11.03
CA LEU A 25 -15.18 -9.43 10.61
C LEU A 25 -14.04 -9.64 11.61
N ASN A 26 -13.40 -8.56 12.05
CA ASN A 26 -12.33 -8.63 13.04
C ASN A 26 -12.83 -9.18 14.38
N ARG A 27 -14.08 -8.87 14.76
CA ARG A 27 -14.70 -9.39 15.98
C ARG A 27 -14.83 -10.92 15.95
N LEU A 28 -15.20 -11.50 14.81
CA LEU A 28 -15.25 -12.96 14.67
C LEU A 28 -13.89 -13.63 14.97
N TYR A 29 -12.80 -13.03 14.48
CA TYR A 29 -11.45 -13.51 14.79
C TYR A 29 -11.04 -13.27 16.24
N LEU A 30 -11.51 -12.18 16.85
CA LEU A 30 -11.27 -11.88 18.26
C LEU A 30 -11.97 -12.92 19.16
N ASP A 31 -13.23 -13.20 18.88
CA ASP A 31 -14.04 -14.16 19.65
C ASP A 31 -13.47 -15.60 19.55
N GLU A 32 -12.84 -15.93 18.43
CA GLU A 32 -12.11 -17.20 18.24
C GLU A 32 -10.72 -17.20 18.89
N GLY A 33 -10.23 -16.07 19.41
CA GLY A 33 -8.89 -15.94 19.95
C GLY A 33 -7.76 -16.04 18.91
N THR A 34 -8.08 -15.83 17.62
CA THR A 34 -7.14 -15.95 16.50
C THR A 34 -6.74 -14.59 15.92
N LEU A 35 -7.34 -13.50 16.37
CA LEU A 35 -6.97 -12.15 15.95
C LEU A 35 -5.55 -11.81 16.42
N LYS A 36 -4.70 -11.36 15.49
CA LYS A 36 -3.40 -10.80 15.79
C LYS A 36 -3.44 -9.29 15.56
N VAL A 37 -2.82 -8.53 16.43
CA VAL A 37 -2.73 -7.07 16.36
C VAL A 37 -1.28 -6.68 16.22
N GLU A 38 -0.99 -5.88 15.20
CA GLU A 38 0.30 -5.24 15.00
C GLU A 38 0.17 -3.74 15.29
N LEU A 39 1.00 -3.24 16.19
CA LEU A 39 1.02 -1.83 16.53
C LEU A 39 1.96 -1.08 15.59
N PHE A 40 1.43 -0.14 14.83
CA PHE A 40 2.25 0.74 14.02
C PHE A 40 3.03 1.70 14.90
N GLY A 41 4.35 1.79 14.69
CA GLY A 41 5.22 2.72 15.37
C GLY A 41 5.06 4.16 14.85
N ARG A 42 5.90 5.06 15.36
CA ARG A 42 5.98 6.43 14.84
C ARG A 42 6.44 6.42 13.39
N GLY A 43 5.89 7.29 12.57
CA GLY A 43 6.22 7.39 11.14
C GLY A 43 5.22 6.68 10.22
N PHE A 44 4.27 5.92 10.76
CA PHE A 44 3.11 5.46 10.00
C PHE A 44 2.03 6.54 10.00
N ALA A 45 1.47 6.81 8.84
CA ALA A 45 0.31 7.67 8.69
C ALA A 45 -0.88 6.81 8.22
N TRP A 46 -1.99 6.91 8.94
CA TRP A 46 -3.26 6.32 8.51
C TRP A 46 -4.08 7.43 7.87
N LEU A 47 -4.42 7.26 6.60
CA LEU A 47 -5.20 8.23 5.83
C LEU A 47 -6.45 7.52 5.32
N ASP A 48 -7.60 8.06 5.65
CA ASP A 48 -8.87 7.62 5.07
C ASP A 48 -9.04 8.23 3.67
N THR A 49 -9.70 7.52 2.77
CA THR A 49 -9.96 7.96 1.40
C THR A 49 -11.41 7.75 0.99
N GLY A 50 -12.30 7.62 1.99
CA GLY A 50 -13.72 7.29 1.79
C GLY A 50 -14.58 8.41 1.22
N ASN A 51 -14.06 9.64 1.15
CA ASN A 51 -14.73 10.79 0.52
C ASN A 51 -13.73 11.65 -0.24
N CYS A 52 -14.25 12.62 -1.03
CA CYS A 52 -13.40 13.47 -1.89
C CYS A 52 -12.39 14.29 -1.09
N ASP A 53 -12.76 14.80 0.06
CA ASP A 53 -11.88 15.67 0.86
C ASP A 53 -10.73 14.85 1.46
N SER A 54 -11.03 13.71 2.07
CA SER A 54 -10.00 12.82 2.62
C SER A 54 -9.10 12.21 1.55
N LEU A 55 -9.62 11.93 0.35
CA LEU A 55 -8.81 11.50 -0.79
C LEU A 55 -7.85 12.61 -1.24
N LEU A 56 -8.30 13.86 -1.28
CA LEU A 56 -7.46 15.01 -1.62
C LEU A 56 -6.36 15.21 -0.57
N GLU A 57 -6.69 15.13 0.72
CA GLU A 57 -5.71 15.21 1.80
C GLU A 57 -4.65 14.13 1.70
N ALA A 58 -5.05 12.87 1.47
CA ALA A 58 -4.13 11.76 1.28
C ALA A 58 -3.21 11.98 0.06
N SER A 59 -3.78 12.48 -1.05
CA SER A 59 -3.02 12.78 -2.27
C SER A 59 -1.98 13.88 -2.02
N ASN A 60 -2.36 14.95 -1.33
CA ASN A 60 -1.46 16.04 -0.98
C ASN A 60 -0.35 15.58 -0.02
N PHE A 61 -0.69 14.73 0.95
CA PHE A 61 0.30 14.15 1.86
C PHE A 61 1.34 13.33 1.09
N VAL A 62 0.90 12.40 0.23
CA VAL A 62 1.80 11.57 -0.59
C VAL A 62 2.66 12.43 -1.51
N ALA A 63 2.05 13.42 -2.21
CA ALA A 63 2.78 14.32 -3.09
C ALA A 63 3.86 15.12 -2.33
N THR A 64 3.54 15.61 -1.14
CA THR A 64 4.50 16.34 -0.31
C THR A 64 5.69 15.46 0.08
N ILE A 65 5.45 14.24 0.54
CA ILE A 65 6.50 13.29 0.90
C ILE A 65 7.38 12.98 -0.31
N GLN A 66 6.79 12.64 -1.46
CA GLN A 66 7.53 12.32 -2.68
C GLN A 66 8.40 13.48 -3.15
N ASN A 67 7.84 14.68 -3.20
CA ASN A 67 8.54 15.87 -3.67
C ASN A 67 9.66 16.33 -2.73
N ARG A 68 9.52 16.12 -1.43
CA ARG A 68 10.52 16.53 -0.42
C ARG A 68 11.62 15.52 -0.21
N GLN A 69 11.32 14.23 -0.37
CA GLN A 69 12.26 13.14 -0.06
C GLN A 69 12.82 12.47 -1.30
N GLY A 70 12.31 12.76 -2.48
CA GLY A 70 12.86 12.26 -3.74
C GLY A 70 12.65 10.75 -3.99
N PHE A 71 11.67 10.12 -3.32
CA PHE A 71 11.29 8.75 -3.59
C PHE A 71 9.81 8.62 -3.97
N ARG A 72 9.41 7.50 -4.50
CA ARG A 72 8.01 7.21 -4.82
C ARG A 72 7.39 6.30 -3.76
N VAL A 73 6.27 6.73 -3.19
CA VAL A 73 5.50 5.91 -2.22
C VAL A 73 4.91 4.71 -2.96
N SER A 74 5.05 3.52 -2.36
CA SER A 74 4.55 2.24 -2.92
C SER A 74 5.10 1.90 -4.32
N CYS A 75 6.32 2.32 -4.63
CA CYS A 75 7.01 1.94 -5.87
C CYS A 75 7.34 0.45 -5.81
N ILE A 76 6.53 -0.37 -6.48
CA ILE A 76 6.61 -1.83 -6.40
C ILE A 76 7.92 -2.37 -6.97
N GLU A 77 8.45 -1.75 -8.01
CA GLU A 77 9.72 -2.13 -8.64
C GLU A 77 10.91 -1.83 -7.73
N GLU A 78 10.93 -0.66 -7.08
CA GLU A 78 11.95 -0.35 -6.07
C GLU A 78 11.88 -1.30 -4.88
N ILE A 79 10.68 -1.62 -4.41
CA ILE A 79 10.47 -2.57 -3.32
C ILE A 79 10.99 -3.96 -3.74
N ALA A 80 10.66 -4.44 -4.93
CA ALA A 80 11.11 -5.72 -5.45
C ALA A 80 12.64 -5.76 -5.56
N TRP A 81 13.27 -4.70 -6.07
CA TRP A 81 14.71 -4.59 -6.13
C TRP A 81 15.34 -4.58 -4.72
N ARG A 82 14.85 -3.77 -3.80
CA ARG A 82 15.36 -3.72 -2.41
C ARG A 82 15.21 -5.06 -1.67
N LYS A 83 14.22 -5.86 -2.03
CA LYS A 83 14.00 -7.21 -1.52
C LYS A 83 14.87 -8.28 -2.23
N GLY A 84 15.60 -7.91 -3.26
CA GLY A 84 16.41 -8.83 -4.05
C GLY A 84 15.60 -9.78 -4.96
N TRP A 85 14.34 -9.45 -5.23
CA TRP A 85 13.49 -10.22 -6.14
C TRP A 85 13.76 -9.93 -7.60
N ILE A 86 14.27 -8.75 -7.89
CA ILE A 86 14.79 -8.34 -9.20
C ILE A 86 16.17 -7.73 -9.03
N ASP A 87 17.01 -7.80 -10.08
CA ASP A 87 18.30 -7.14 -10.13
C ASP A 87 18.21 -5.70 -10.65
N VAL A 88 19.33 -4.97 -10.62
CA VAL A 88 19.40 -3.58 -11.05
C VAL A 88 19.15 -3.41 -12.55
N ASP A 89 19.55 -4.38 -13.36
CA ASP A 89 19.34 -4.31 -14.82
C ASP A 89 17.87 -4.57 -15.17
N GLN A 90 17.21 -5.41 -14.41
CA GLN A 90 15.77 -5.62 -14.54
C GLN A 90 14.98 -4.38 -14.10
N LEU A 91 15.39 -3.73 -13.00
CA LEU A 91 14.82 -2.46 -12.56
C LEU A 91 14.94 -1.39 -13.67
N TYR A 92 16.11 -1.26 -14.28
CA TYR A 92 16.33 -0.32 -15.38
C TYR A 92 15.41 -0.61 -16.57
N ARG A 93 15.33 -1.86 -17.00
CA ARG A 93 14.47 -2.28 -18.13
C ARG A 93 12.97 -2.00 -17.87
N LEU A 94 12.51 -2.16 -16.62
CA LEU A 94 11.14 -1.80 -16.25
C LEU A 94 10.93 -0.28 -16.37
N GLY A 95 11.92 0.51 -15.98
CA GLY A 95 11.92 1.96 -16.18
C GLY A 95 11.87 2.36 -17.66
N GLU A 96 12.63 1.69 -18.53
CA GLU A 96 12.63 1.95 -19.99
C GLU A 96 11.25 1.73 -20.61
N GLN A 97 10.51 0.71 -20.20
CA GLN A 97 9.15 0.45 -20.68
C GLN A 97 8.19 1.61 -20.39
N LEU A 98 8.47 2.38 -19.33
CA LEU A 98 7.72 3.55 -18.89
C LEU A 98 8.46 4.87 -19.14
N GLY A 99 9.50 4.86 -19.96
CA GLY A 99 10.50 5.91 -20.09
C GLY A 99 9.99 7.31 -20.46
N LYS A 100 8.76 7.44 -20.96
CA LYS A 100 8.11 8.74 -21.23
C LYS A 100 7.45 9.36 -20.00
N THR A 101 7.36 8.61 -18.89
CA THR A 101 6.73 9.05 -17.65
C THR A 101 7.77 9.47 -16.61
N GLU A 102 7.38 10.32 -15.69
CA GLU A 102 8.22 10.66 -14.53
C GLU A 102 8.52 9.43 -13.65
N TYR A 103 7.61 8.47 -13.63
CA TYR A 103 7.80 7.21 -12.91
C TYR A 103 8.90 6.35 -13.55
N GLY A 104 8.86 6.19 -14.88
CA GLY A 104 9.91 5.45 -15.61
C GLY A 104 11.28 6.09 -15.47
N LYS A 105 11.36 7.43 -15.56
CA LYS A 105 12.62 8.17 -15.32
C LYS A 105 13.17 7.89 -13.92
N TYR A 106 12.30 7.96 -12.90
CA TYR A 106 12.68 7.66 -11.52
C TYR A 106 13.31 6.26 -11.37
N LEU A 107 12.73 5.23 -12.00
CA LEU A 107 13.27 3.86 -11.95
C LEU A 107 14.65 3.76 -12.62
N MET A 108 14.83 4.41 -13.76
CA MET A 108 16.12 4.44 -14.47
C MET A 108 17.20 5.17 -13.66
N GLU A 109 16.90 6.35 -13.15
CA GLU A 109 17.80 7.12 -12.29
C GLU A 109 18.19 6.36 -11.02
N LEU A 110 17.20 5.69 -10.38
CA LEU A 110 17.45 4.84 -9.23
C LEU A 110 18.41 3.69 -9.57
N ALA A 111 18.20 3.01 -10.69
CA ALA A 111 19.05 1.92 -11.12
C ALA A 111 20.47 2.41 -11.46
N GLU A 112 20.62 3.55 -12.16
CA GLU A 112 21.92 4.15 -12.50
C GLU A 112 22.70 4.57 -11.26
N SER A 113 22.04 5.09 -10.23
CA SER A 113 22.69 5.49 -8.98
C SER A 113 23.31 4.33 -8.19
N LYS A 114 23.05 3.09 -8.58
CA LYS A 114 23.45 1.85 -7.89
C LYS A 114 24.31 0.92 -8.76
N ARG A 115 24.54 1.28 -10.03
CA ARG A 115 25.54 0.66 -10.89
C ARG A 115 26.93 1.20 -10.55
#